data_21492d09f12e1c0d70dc8188b5ec1578
#
_entry.id   21492d09f12e1c0d70dc8188b5ec1578
#
_cell.length_a   1.000
_cell.length_b   1.000
_cell.length_c   1.000
_cell.angle_alpha   90.00
_cell.angle_beta   90.00
_cell.angle_gamma   90.00
#
_symmetry.space_group_name_H-M   'P 1'
#
loop_
_entity.id
_entity.type
_entity.pdbx_description
1 polymer ?
#
loop_
_entity_poly.entity_id
_entity_poly.type
_entity_poly.pdbx_seq_one_letter_code
_entity_poly.pdbx_strand_id
1 'polypeptide(L)' 'NAAAYTHTSIAIRDALVFCERPAVEVHLSNVHKRESFRHVSLLADVCLGQITGFGPDSYRLGLRGLAAYLDTAEVTPRR' A
#
# COMPACT_ATOMS: atom_id res chain seq x y z
N ASN A 1 3.02 -1.76 -5.59
CA ASN A 1 4.11 -0.79 -5.76
C ASN A 1 3.90 0.00 -7.04
N ALA A 2 3.37 1.19 -6.92
CA ALA A 2 3.15 2.08 -8.05
C ALA A 2 4.38 2.95 -8.37
N ALA A 3 5.49 2.71 -7.69
CA ALA A 3 6.72 3.49 -7.83
C ALA A 3 6.45 4.99 -7.68
N ALA A 4 6.99 5.81 -8.55
CA ALA A 4 6.80 7.27 -8.46
C ALA A 4 5.34 7.70 -8.65
N TYR A 5 4.52 6.89 -9.31
CA TYR A 5 3.11 7.22 -9.51
C TYR A 5 2.30 7.28 -8.22
N THR A 6 2.82 6.70 -7.15
CA THR A 6 2.20 6.79 -5.82
C THR A 6 2.05 8.25 -5.36
N HIS A 7 2.93 9.13 -5.86
CA HIS A 7 2.96 10.54 -5.47
C HIS A 7 2.14 11.44 -6.39
N THR A 8 1.71 10.92 -7.55
CA THR A 8 1.15 11.78 -8.61
C THR A 8 -0.12 11.27 -9.25
N SER A 9 -0.42 9.97 -9.18
CA SER A 9 -1.50 9.40 -9.98
C SER A 9 -2.83 9.32 -9.24
N ILE A 10 -3.70 10.25 -9.52
CA ILE A 10 -5.09 10.20 -9.09
C ILE A 10 -5.82 9.04 -9.81
N ALA A 11 -5.42 8.73 -11.04
CA ALA A 11 -6.02 7.63 -11.79
C ALA A 11 -5.82 6.27 -11.10
N ILE A 12 -4.61 6.01 -10.58
CA ILE A 12 -4.36 4.78 -9.83
C ILE A 12 -5.15 4.78 -8.52
N ARG A 13 -5.21 5.91 -7.82
CA ARG A 13 -6.02 6.05 -6.62
C ARG A 13 -7.48 5.69 -6.90
N ASP A 14 -8.05 6.25 -7.94
CA ASP A 14 -9.45 6.00 -8.31
C ASP A 14 -9.68 4.54 -8.67
N ALA A 15 -8.74 3.91 -9.34
CA ALA A 15 -8.82 2.49 -9.67
C ALA A 15 -8.83 1.61 -8.41
N LEU A 16 -8.01 1.94 -7.42
CA LEU A 16 -7.99 1.22 -6.14
C LEU A 16 -9.32 1.37 -5.40
N VAL A 17 -9.89 2.55 -5.38
CA VAL A 17 -11.19 2.78 -4.76
C VAL A 17 -12.27 1.98 -5.50
N PHE A 18 -12.24 2.01 -6.82
CA PHE A 18 -13.25 1.35 -7.65
C PHE A 18 -13.22 -0.18 -7.50
N CYS A 19 -12.03 -0.78 -7.36
CA CYS A 19 -11.94 -2.24 -7.32
C CYS A 19 -12.46 -2.85 -6.02
N GLU A 20 -12.61 -2.08 -4.97
CA GLU A 20 -13.18 -2.50 -3.67
C GLU A 20 -12.50 -3.74 -3.08
N ARG A 21 -11.21 -3.92 -3.36
CA ARG A 21 -10.41 -5.02 -2.82
C ARG A 21 -9.39 -4.47 -1.85
N PRO A 22 -9.06 -5.23 -0.79
CA PRO A 22 -7.98 -4.81 0.08
C PRO A 22 -6.66 -4.77 -0.70
N ALA A 23 -5.90 -3.71 -0.50
CA ALA A 23 -4.61 -3.52 -1.13
C ALA A 23 -3.61 -3.05 -0.10
N VAL A 24 -2.35 -3.45 -0.28
CA VAL A 24 -1.23 -2.98 0.53
C VAL A 24 -0.26 -2.26 -0.38
N GLU A 25 0.09 -1.04 -0.02
CA GLU A 25 1.09 -0.27 -0.75
C GLU A 25 2.48 -0.69 -0.30
N VAL A 26 3.37 -0.97 -1.27
CA VAL A 26 4.72 -1.44 -0.99
C VAL A 26 5.73 -0.59 -1.74
N HIS A 27 6.77 -0.14 -1.04
CA HIS A 27 7.93 0.54 -1.60
C HIS A 27 9.19 -0.13 -1.09
N LEU A 28 10.16 -0.35 -1.98
CA LEU A 28 11.44 -0.98 -1.61
C LEU A 28 12.30 -0.04 -0.80
N SER A 29 12.34 1.24 -1.17
CA SER A 29 13.12 2.24 -0.46
C SER A 29 12.30 2.91 0.64
N ASN A 30 13.00 3.45 1.64
CA ASN A 30 12.34 4.32 2.60
C ASN A 30 12.09 5.68 1.94
N VAL A 31 10.85 5.90 1.51
CA VAL A 31 10.47 7.13 0.79
C VAL A 31 10.69 8.38 1.62
N HIS A 32 10.72 8.27 2.94
CA HIS A 32 10.92 9.41 3.85
C HIS A 32 12.38 9.85 3.93
N LYS A 33 13.31 9.03 3.44
CA LYS A 33 14.74 9.38 3.32
C LYS A 33 15.08 9.97 1.95
N ARG A 34 14.11 10.15 1.10
CA ARG A 34 14.30 10.63 -0.26
C ARG A 34 13.75 12.05 -0.40
N GLU A 35 13.60 12.52 -1.62
CA GLU A 35 13.13 13.87 -1.88
C GLU A 35 11.74 14.11 -1.25
N SER A 36 11.48 15.34 -0.84
CA SER A 36 10.25 15.67 -0.11
C SER A 36 8.97 15.32 -0.88
N PHE A 37 8.99 15.35 -2.22
CA PHE A 37 7.81 15.00 -3.00
C PHE A 37 7.44 13.52 -2.88
N ARG A 38 8.34 12.68 -2.34
CA ARG A 38 8.06 11.26 -2.10
C ARG A 38 7.43 10.99 -0.74
N HIS A 39 7.29 12.02 0.10
CA HIS A 39 6.78 11.85 1.47
C HIS A 39 5.26 11.72 1.52
N VAL A 40 4.55 12.09 0.45
CA VAL A 40 3.10 12.01 0.39
C VAL A 40 2.70 10.94 -0.61
N SER A 41 1.87 10.01 -0.15
CA SER A 41 1.26 9.01 -1.01
C SER A 41 -0.19 9.37 -1.28
N LEU A 42 -0.59 9.36 -2.55
CA LEU A 42 -1.99 9.51 -2.93
C LEU A 42 -2.76 8.20 -2.78
N LEU A 43 -2.07 7.10 -2.46
CA LEU A 43 -2.65 5.77 -2.40
C LEU A 43 -2.79 5.24 -0.98
N ALA A 44 -1.97 5.72 -0.04
CA ALA A 44 -1.85 5.14 1.29
C ALA A 44 -3.20 5.12 2.04
N ASP A 45 -3.99 6.17 1.92
CA ASP A 45 -5.27 6.28 2.65
C ASP A 45 -6.39 5.43 2.03
N VAL A 46 -6.20 4.92 0.81
CA VAL A 46 -7.16 4.00 0.17
C VAL A 46 -6.66 2.56 0.17
N CYS A 47 -5.47 2.32 0.71
CA CYS A 47 -4.91 1.00 0.96
C CYS A 47 -5.17 0.57 2.41
N LEU A 48 -5.10 -0.74 2.63
CA LEU A 48 -5.19 -1.31 3.96
C LEU A 48 -4.04 -0.85 4.85
N GLY A 49 -2.84 -0.78 4.28
CA GLY A 49 -1.63 -0.38 4.97
C GLY A 49 -0.49 -0.13 3.99
N GLN A 50 0.66 0.21 4.54
CA GLN A 50 1.82 0.59 3.75
C GLN A 50 3.09 0.00 4.36
N ILE A 51 3.96 -0.54 3.50
CA ILE A 51 5.29 -1.01 3.87
C ILE A 51 6.30 -0.22 3.05
N THR A 52 7.29 0.36 3.69
CA THR A 52 8.37 1.06 2.99
C THR A 52 9.73 0.75 3.62
N GLY A 53 10.78 0.61 2.81
CA GLY A 53 12.14 0.75 3.28
C GLY A 53 12.89 -0.52 3.60
N PHE A 54 12.35 -1.68 3.33
CA PHE A 54 13.01 -2.95 3.67
C PHE A 54 13.56 -3.68 2.45
N GLY A 55 13.76 -2.98 1.33
CA GLY A 55 14.22 -3.61 0.10
C GLY A 55 13.23 -4.66 -0.38
N PRO A 56 13.71 -5.74 -1.02
CA PRO A 56 12.81 -6.80 -1.52
C PRO A 56 11.94 -7.45 -0.44
N ASP A 57 12.36 -7.46 0.82
CA ASP A 57 11.56 -7.99 1.92
C ASP A 57 10.29 -7.18 2.16
N SER A 58 10.22 -5.95 1.66
CA SER A 58 8.99 -5.14 1.74
C SER A 58 7.80 -5.87 1.10
N TYR A 59 8.01 -6.56 0.00
CA TYR A 59 6.95 -7.36 -0.63
C TYR A 59 6.50 -8.52 0.26
N ARG A 60 7.44 -9.21 0.87
CA ARG A 60 7.12 -10.32 1.77
C ARG A 60 6.33 -9.85 2.98
N LEU A 61 6.75 -8.74 3.58
CA LEU A 61 6.07 -8.15 4.73
C LEU A 61 4.66 -7.69 4.37
N GLY A 62 4.51 -7.04 3.23
CA GLY A 62 3.19 -6.60 2.75
C GLY A 62 2.27 -7.78 2.48
N LEU A 63 2.78 -8.84 1.87
CA LEU A 63 2.00 -10.05 1.59
C LEU A 63 1.56 -10.73 2.90
N ARG A 64 2.44 -10.82 3.88
CA ARG A 64 2.08 -11.39 5.19
C ARG A 64 1.00 -10.58 5.87
N GLY A 65 1.12 -9.27 5.85
CA GLY A 65 0.10 -8.40 6.44
C GLY A 65 -1.25 -8.54 5.74
N LEU A 66 -1.24 -8.61 4.42
CA LEU A 66 -2.46 -8.78 3.65
C LEU A 66 -3.10 -10.15 3.91
N ALA A 67 -2.30 -11.21 3.94
CA ALA A 67 -2.80 -12.55 4.22
C ALA A 67 -3.42 -12.63 5.61
N ALA A 68 -2.77 -12.06 6.61
CA ALA A 68 -3.29 -12.04 7.98
C ALA A 68 -4.61 -11.26 8.05
N TYR A 69 -4.72 -10.15 7.34
CA TYR A 69 -5.97 -9.38 7.27
C TYR A 69 -7.10 -10.22 6.66
N LEU A 70 -6.82 -10.90 5.54
CA LEU A 70 -7.83 -11.70 4.86
C LEU A 70 -8.32 -12.85 5.74
N ASP A 71 -7.43 -13.53 6.46
CA ASP A 71 -7.80 -14.57 7.40
C ASP A 71 -8.71 -14.02 8.50
N THR A 72 -8.39 -12.86 9.05
CA THR A 72 -9.21 -12.20 10.06
C THR A 72 -10.57 -11.80 9.50
N ALA A 73 -10.61 -11.30 8.27
CA ALA A 73 -11.84 -10.87 7.63
C ALA A 73 -12.80 -12.02 7.37
N GLU A 74 -12.28 -13.24 7.16
CA GLU A 74 -13.12 -14.44 7.01
C GLU A 74 -13.82 -14.81 8.33
N VAL A 75 -13.19 -14.53 9.46
CA VAL A 75 -13.72 -14.86 10.79
C VAL A 75 -14.55 -13.72 11.37
N THR A 76 -14.09 -12.49 11.16
CA THR A 76 -14.70 -11.29 11.72
C THR A 76 -15.40 -10.50 10.62
N PRO A 77 -16.70 -10.23 10.71
CA PRO A 77 -17.39 -9.44 9.68
C PRO A 77 -16.73 -8.09 9.50
N ARG A 78 -16.59 -7.68 8.26
CA ARG A 78 -16.06 -6.37 7.90
C ARG A 78 -17.13 -5.31 8.07
N ARG A 79 -16.67 -4.13 8.38
CA ARG A 79 -17.54 -2.96 8.51
C ARG A 79 -17.60 -2.16 7.25
#